data_7bbf3f200735c9454583743700c24f4c
#
_entry.id   7bbf3f200735c9454583743700c24f4c
#
_cell.length_a   1.000
_cell.length_b   1.000
_cell.length_c   1.000
_cell.angle_alpha   90.00
_cell.angle_beta   90.00
_cell.angle_gamma   90.00
#
_symmetry.space_group_name_H-M   'P 1'
#
loop_
_entity.id
_entity.type
_entity.pdbx_description
1 polymer ?
#
loop_
_entity_poly.entity_id
_entity_poly.type
_entity_poly.pdbx_seq_one_letter_code
_entity_poly.pdbx_strand_id
1 'polypeptide(L)'
;MLNNKTILVTGGTGSFGKCFTKYVLDHYDVKKIIIYSRDEFKQWSMENEFRILYPEKVSKLRFFIGDVRDLDRFKRACQGVDYIIHAAALKQVPACEYNPNEAIKTNINGAMNIIEAALDCNVKKVVALSTDKAVNPVNLYGGTKLVSDKLFIAAI
;
A
#
# COMPACT_ATOMS: atom_id res chain seq x y z
N MET A 1 -10.34 11.91 -12.32
CA MET A 1 -8.92 11.52 -12.22
C MET A 1 -8.72 10.00 -12.15
N LEU A 2 -9.55 9.26 -11.38
CA LEU A 2 -9.38 7.81 -11.18
C LEU A 2 -10.21 6.93 -12.15
N ASN A 3 -11.11 7.51 -12.94
CA ASN A 3 -11.92 6.74 -13.88
C ASN A 3 -11.06 5.98 -14.89
N ASN A 4 -11.43 4.73 -15.13
CA ASN A 4 -10.74 3.79 -16.02
C ASN A 4 -9.25 3.56 -15.66
N LYS A 5 -8.87 3.70 -14.37
CA LYS A 5 -7.52 3.48 -13.87
C LYS A 5 -7.41 2.19 -13.07
N THR A 6 -6.24 1.58 -13.11
CA THR A 6 -5.86 0.48 -12.23
C THR A 6 -5.04 1.04 -11.06
N ILE A 7 -5.51 0.81 -9.84
CA ILE A 7 -4.92 1.32 -8.61
C ILE A 7 -4.46 0.14 -7.76
N LEU A 8 -3.23 0.17 -7.26
CA LEU A 8 -2.73 -0.80 -6.29
C LEU A 8 -2.63 -0.13 -4.92
N VAL A 9 -3.18 -0.80 -3.89
CA VAL A 9 -3.18 -0.31 -2.51
C VAL A 9 -2.42 -1.30 -1.64
N THR A 10 -1.22 -0.92 -1.16
CA THR A 10 -0.49 -1.72 -0.17
C THR A 10 -1.07 -1.48 1.21
N GLY A 11 -1.08 -2.51 2.06
CA GLY A 11 -1.81 -2.43 3.32
C GLY A 11 -3.32 -2.27 3.12
N GLY A 12 -3.83 -2.72 1.97
CA GLY A 12 -5.19 -2.48 1.51
C GLY A 12 -6.30 -3.05 2.40
N THR A 13 -5.98 -4.04 3.25
CA THR A 13 -6.93 -4.60 4.22
C THR A 13 -6.99 -3.85 5.55
N GLY A 14 -6.12 -2.84 5.74
CA GLY A 14 -6.14 -1.96 6.91
C GLY A 14 -7.29 -0.95 6.87
N SER A 15 -7.45 -0.18 7.97
CA SER A 15 -8.53 0.82 8.08
C SER A 15 -8.51 1.84 6.95
N PHE A 16 -7.33 2.40 6.64
CA PHE A 16 -7.19 3.33 5.53
C PHE A 16 -7.52 2.66 4.19
N GLY A 17 -6.95 1.48 3.91
CA GLY A 17 -7.15 0.78 2.64
C GLY A 17 -8.62 0.44 2.38
N LYS A 18 -9.33 -0.03 3.38
CA LYS A 18 -10.78 -0.27 3.30
C LYS A 18 -11.57 1.01 3.03
N CYS A 19 -11.29 2.08 3.79
CA CYS A 19 -11.95 3.37 3.63
C CYS A 19 -11.68 3.96 2.23
N PHE A 20 -10.44 3.97 1.80
CA PHE A 20 -10.05 4.43 0.47
C PHE A 20 -10.75 3.63 -0.63
N THR A 21 -10.79 2.29 -0.53
CA THR A 21 -11.44 1.44 -1.52
C THR A 21 -12.94 1.71 -1.62
N LYS A 22 -13.63 1.86 -0.46
CA LYS A 22 -15.05 2.25 -0.42
C LYS A 22 -15.26 3.59 -1.11
N TYR A 23 -14.50 4.61 -0.72
CA TYR A 23 -14.60 5.95 -1.31
C TYR A 23 -14.42 5.92 -2.84
N VAL A 24 -13.41 5.19 -3.31
CA VAL A 24 -13.15 5.09 -4.76
C VAL A 24 -14.29 4.38 -5.49
N LEU A 25 -14.84 3.29 -4.93
CA LEU A 25 -15.98 2.59 -5.53
C LEU A 25 -17.25 3.44 -5.55
N ASP A 26 -17.44 4.32 -4.55
CA ASP A 26 -18.60 5.20 -4.48
C ASP A 26 -18.54 6.35 -5.49
N HIS A 27 -17.34 6.90 -5.76
CA HIS A 27 -17.19 8.16 -6.48
C HIS A 27 -16.57 8.02 -7.89
N TYR A 28 -15.98 6.86 -8.21
CA TYR A 28 -15.24 6.67 -9.46
C TYR A 28 -15.58 5.36 -10.15
N ASP A 29 -15.54 5.37 -11.47
CA ASP A 29 -15.61 4.17 -12.30
C ASP A 29 -14.21 3.68 -12.65
N VAL A 30 -13.53 3.08 -11.68
CA VAL A 30 -12.18 2.55 -11.86
C VAL A 30 -12.18 1.29 -12.71
N LYS A 31 -11.08 1.04 -13.41
CA LYS A 31 -10.89 -0.21 -14.14
C LYS A 31 -10.64 -1.38 -13.16
N LYS A 32 -9.81 -1.18 -12.15
CA LYS A 32 -9.42 -2.22 -11.18
C LYS A 32 -8.83 -1.60 -9.92
N ILE A 33 -9.05 -2.22 -8.76
CA ILE A 33 -8.33 -1.93 -7.52
C ILE A 33 -7.67 -3.24 -7.05
N ILE A 34 -6.36 -3.21 -6.89
CA ILE A 34 -5.55 -4.32 -6.37
C ILE A 34 -5.30 -4.09 -4.90
N ILE A 35 -5.82 -4.99 -4.07
CA ILE A 35 -5.62 -5.01 -2.62
C ILE A 35 -4.40 -5.89 -2.34
N TYR A 36 -3.29 -5.26 -1.94
CA TYR A 36 -2.04 -5.95 -1.69
C TYR A 36 -1.75 -5.98 -0.18
N SER A 37 -1.72 -7.16 0.40
CA SER A 37 -1.45 -7.36 1.83
C SER A 37 -0.97 -8.78 2.13
N ARG A 38 -0.40 -8.99 3.32
CA ARG A 38 0.16 -10.28 3.74
C ARG A 38 -0.88 -11.25 4.29
N ASP A 39 -1.97 -10.73 4.84
CA ASP A 39 -2.93 -11.47 5.65
C ASP A 39 -4.09 -11.97 4.78
N GLU A 40 -4.10 -13.29 4.50
CA GLU A 40 -5.14 -13.91 3.68
C GLU A 40 -6.52 -13.84 4.34
N PHE A 41 -6.59 -13.96 5.67
CA PHE A 41 -7.87 -13.91 6.38
C PHE A 41 -8.51 -12.53 6.27
N LYS A 42 -7.72 -11.47 6.43
CA LYS A 42 -8.22 -10.10 6.25
C LYS A 42 -8.64 -9.82 4.81
N GLN A 43 -7.95 -10.39 3.83
CA GLN A 43 -8.36 -10.29 2.42
C GLN A 43 -9.70 -11.01 2.19
N TRP A 44 -9.84 -12.25 2.64
CA TRP A 44 -11.08 -13.00 2.55
C TRP A 44 -12.24 -12.29 3.24
N SER A 45 -12.03 -11.79 4.47
CA SER A 45 -13.03 -11.02 5.22
C SER A 45 -13.46 -9.76 4.47
N MET A 46 -12.49 -9.01 3.93
CA MET A 46 -12.76 -7.81 3.13
C MET A 46 -13.52 -8.14 1.85
N GLU A 47 -13.16 -9.21 1.15
CA GLU A 47 -13.85 -9.62 -0.07
C GLU A 47 -15.32 -9.96 0.21
N ASN A 48 -15.60 -10.70 1.28
CA ASN A 48 -16.97 -11.04 1.67
C ASN A 48 -17.79 -9.79 2.06
N GLU A 49 -17.19 -8.88 2.83
CA GLU A 49 -17.82 -7.58 3.16
C GLU A 49 -18.18 -6.80 1.87
N PHE A 50 -17.25 -6.71 0.94
CA PHE A 50 -17.43 -5.93 -0.29
C PHE A 50 -18.38 -6.61 -1.30
N ARG A 51 -18.52 -7.94 -1.28
CA ARG A 51 -19.56 -8.64 -2.05
C ARG A 51 -20.95 -8.23 -1.62
N ILE A 52 -21.16 -7.98 -0.33
CA ILE A 52 -22.45 -7.53 0.21
C ILE A 52 -22.67 -6.05 -0.09
N LEU A 53 -21.66 -5.21 0.14
CA LEU A 53 -21.78 -3.76 -0.01
C LEU A 53 -21.79 -3.30 -1.48
N TYR A 54 -21.05 -3.97 -2.34
CA TYR A 54 -20.80 -3.59 -3.73
C TYR A 54 -20.94 -4.78 -4.69
N PRO A 55 -22.11 -5.44 -4.76
CA PRO A 55 -22.28 -6.68 -5.54
C PRO A 55 -21.92 -6.52 -7.02
N GLU A 56 -22.20 -5.35 -7.61
CA GLU A 56 -21.92 -5.08 -9.02
C GLU A 56 -20.48 -4.61 -9.28
N LYS A 57 -19.79 -4.11 -8.24
CA LYS A 57 -18.43 -3.52 -8.37
C LYS A 57 -17.32 -4.40 -7.79
N VAL A 58 -17.65 -5.43 -7.01
CA VAL A 58 -16.65 -6.33 -6.41
C VAL A 58 -15.79 -7.02 -7.46
N SER A 59 -16.30 -7.26 -8.65
CA SER A 59 -15.54 -7.80 -9.78
C SER A 59 -14.36 -6.93 -10.23
N LYS A 60 -14.31 -5.66 -9.81
CA LYS A 60 -13.19 -4.74 -10.04
C LYS A 60 -12.08 -4.91 -9.02
N LEU A 61 -12.32 -5.58 -7.90
CA LEU A 61 -11.31 -5.84 -6.89
C LEU A 61 -10.45 -7.06 -7.25
N ARG A 62 -9.16 -6.98 -6.93
CA ARG A 62 -8.22 -8.10 -7.01
C ARG A 62 -7.45 -8.18 -5.70
N PHE A 63 -7.46 -9.35 -5.11
CA PHE A 63 -6.80 -9.60 -3.84
C PHE A 63 -5.48 -10.31 -4.09
N PHE A 64 -4.38 -9.61 -3.84
CA PHE A 64 -3.02 -10.13 -4.01
C PHE A 64 -2.37 -10.33 -2.64
N ILE A 65 -2.14 -11.58 -2.26
CA ILE A 65 -1.31 -11.89 -1.10
C ILE A 65 0.15 -11.60 -1.46
N GLY A 66 0.79 -10.76 -0.67
CA GLY A 66 2.19 -10.42 -0.83
C GLY A 66 2.71 -9.48 0.25
N ASP A 67 4.01 -9.44 0.37
CA ASP A 67 4.75 -8.59 1.30
C ASP A 67 5.51 -7.52 0.52
N VAL A 68 5.51 -6.27 0.99
CA VAL A 68 6.27 -5.18 0.37
C VAL A 68 7.78 -5.41 0.43
N ARG A 69 8.24 -6.32 1.29
CA ARG A 69 9.64 -6.75 1.37
C ARG A 69 10.06 -7.68 0.21
N ASP A 70 9.10 -8.25 -0.51
CA ASP A 70 9.32 -9.13 -1.66
C ASP A 70 9.16 -8.33 -2.96
N LEU A 71 10.29 -7.91 -3.53
CA LEU A 71 10.34 -7.10 -4.74
C LEU A 71 9.74 -7.83 -5.95
N ASP A 72 10.08 -9.12 -6.14
CA ASP A 72 9.62 -9.87 -7.31
C ASP A 72 8.10 -10.06 -7.29
N ARG A 73 7.55 -10.39 -6.11
CA ARG A 73 6.11 -10.48 -5.93
C ARG A 73 5.42 -9.14 -6.15
N PHE A 74 6.02 -8.06 -5.66
CA PHE A 74 5.46 -6.73 -5.84
C PHE A 74 5.51 -6.27 -7.30
N LYS A 75 6.61 -6.49 -8.03
CA LYS A 75 6.72 -6.22 -9.47
C LYS A 75 5.62 -6.94 -10.26
N ARG A 76 5.34 -8.20 -9.92
CA ARG A 76 4.24 -8.95 -10.56
C ARG A 76 2.87 -8.32 -10.31
N ALA A 77 2.62 -7.81 -9.09
CA ALA A 77 1.38 -7.11 -8.77
C ALA A 77 1.26 -5.74 -9.45
N CYS A 78 2.39 -5.08 -9.75
CA CYS A 78 2.46 -3.76 -10.40
C CYS A 78 2.17 -3.77 -11.91
N GLN A 79 2.12 -4.93 -12.56
CA GLN A 79 1.90 -4.99 -14.00
C GLN A 79 0.59 -4.33 -14.42
N GLY A 80 0.68 -3.29 -15.26
CA GLY A 80 -0.48 -2.55 -15.76
C GLY A 80 -1.16 -1.65 -14.71
N VAL A 81 -0.49 -1.33 -13.62
CA VAL A 81 -0.95 -0.39 -12.59
C VAL A 81 -0.67 1.05 -13.02
N ASP A 82 -1.70 1.90 -12.91
CA ASP A 82 -1.55 3.35 -13.16
C ASP A 82 -1.08 4.10 -11.90
N TYR A 83 -1.63 3.76 -10.74
CA TYR A 83 -1.36 4.45 -9.48
C TYR A 83 -1.13 3.49 -8.33
N ILE A 84 -0.18 3.82 -7.45
CA ILE A 84 0.06 3.10 -6.20
C ILE A 84 -0.28 4.00 -5.02
N ILE A 85 -1.06 3.45 -4.07
CA ILE A 85 -1.29 4.04 -2.75
C ILE A 85 -0.55 3.15 -1.74
N HIS A 86 0.53 3.68 -1.18
CA HIS A 86 1.35 2.93 -0.24
C HIS A 86 0.97 3.24 1.20
N ALA A 87 0.25 2.30 1.83
CA ALA A 87 -0.20 2.40 3.22
C ALA A 87 0.36 1.28 4.13
N ALA A 88 1.13 0.34 3.57
CA ALA A 88 1.74 -0.73 4.36
C ALA A 88 2.91 -0.20 5.18
N ALA A 89 2.86 -0.40 6.50
CA ALA A 89 3.95 -0.05 7.42
C ALA A 89 3.82 -0.84 8.73
N LEU A 90 4.92 -1.06 9.43
CA LEU A 90 4.92 -1.30 10.86
C LEU A 90 4.85 0.07 11.55
N LYS A 91 3.86 0.25 12.43
CA LYS A 91 3.54 1.58 12.99
C LYS A 91 3.37 1.62 14.52
N GLN A 92 3.33 0.47 15.17
CA GLN A 92 3.27 0.40 16.62
C GLN A 92 4.66 0.68 17.20
N VAL A 93 4.82 1.83 17.87
CA VAL A 93 6.12 2.29 18.36
C VAL A 93 6.82 1.25 19.23
N PRO A 94 6.19 0.67 20.28
CA PRO A 94 6.87 -0.34 21.10
C PRO A 94 7.28 -1.58 20.28
N ALA A 95 6.47 -2.01 19.32
CA ALA A 95 6.78 -3.17 18.48
C ALA A 95 7.96 -2.88 17.55
N CYS A 96 8.06 -1.66 17.01
CA CYS A 96 9.19 -1.24 16.18
C CYS A 96 10.49 -1.16 17.00
N GLU A 97 10.45 -0.61 18.22
CA GLU A 97 11.60 -0.56 19.11
C GLU A 97 12.10 -1.96 19.48
N TYR A 98 11.21 -2.90 19.73
CA TYR A 98 11.55 -4.28 20.06
C TYR A 98 12.02 -5.10 18.85
N ASN A 99 11.55 -4.76 17.64
CA ASN A 99 11.86 -5.45 16.39
C ASN A 99 12.44 -4.49 15.34
N PRO A 100 13.62 -3.88 15.57
CA PRO A 100 14.13 -2.83 14.72
C PRO A 100 14.40 -3.28 13.28
N ASN A 101 14.92 -4.50 13.10
CA ASN A 101 15.18 -5.06 11.76
C ASN A 101 13.89 -5.21 10.94
N GLU A 102 12.80 -5.63 11.57
CA GLU A 102 11.51 -5.80 10.88
C GLU A 102 10.89 -4.44 10.52
N ALA A 103 11.05 -3.43 11.39
CA ALA A 103 10.65 -2.06 11.10
C ALA A 103 11.42 -1.49 9.91
N ILE A 104 12.74 -1.67 9.85
CA ILE A 104 13.58 -1.23 8.73
C ILE A 104 13.20 -1.97 7.44
N LYS A 105 13.11 -3.30 7.47
CA LYS A 105 12.76 -4.10 6.30
C LYS A 105 11.39 -3.71 5.72
N THR A 106 10.40 -3.47 6.57
CA THR A 106 9.06 -3.12 6.10
C THR A 106 8.99 -1.67 5.64
N ASN A 107 9.44 -0.72 6.48
CA ASN A 107 9.21 0.69 6.24
C ASN A 107 10.24 1.32 5.30
N ILE A 108 11.48 0.84 5.29
CA ILE A 108 12.55 1.37 4.44
C ILE A 108 12.75 0.49 3.21
N ASN A 109 13.11 -0.80 3.37
CA ASN A 109 13.33 -1.66 2.22
C ASN A 109 12.02 -1.85 1.42
N GLY A 110 10.87 -1.93 2.10
CA GLY A 110 9.57 -1.94 1.44
C GLY A 110 9.32 -0.71 0.59
N ALA A 111 9.70 0.50 1.07
CA ALA A 111 9.60 1.73 0.28
C ALA A 111 10.53 1.68 -0.95
N MET A 112 11.77 1.21 -0.79
CA MET A 112 12.71 1.03 -1.91
C MET A 112 12.16 0.07 -2.96
N ASN A 113 11.60 -1.06 -2.55
CA ASN A 113 10.99 -2.03 -3.45
C ASN A 113 9.81 -1.46 -4.24
N ILE A 114 8.99 -0.64 -3.58
CA ILE A 114 7.85 0.02 -4.25
C ILE A 114 8.33 1.02 -5.29
N ILE A 115 9.35 1.81 -4.99
CA ILE A 115 9.94 2.77 -5.92
C ILE A 115 10.51 2.02 -7.14
N GLU A 116 11.33 0.99 -6.90
CA GLU A 116 11.92 0.17 -7.96
C GLU A 116 10.86 -0.44 -8.87
N ALA A 117 9.85 -1.09 -8.27
CA ALA A 117 8.77 -1.69 -9.04
C ALA A 117 7.93 -0.65 -9.80
N ALA A 118 7.71 0.52 -9.21
CA ALA A 118 6.95 1.60 -9.86
C ALA A 118 7.68 2.12 -11.10
N LEU A 119 9.00 2.28 -11.02
CA LEU A 119 9.85 2.69 -12.15
C LEU A 119 9.85 1.62 -13.25
N ASP A 120 10.09 0.37 -12.91
CA ASP A 120 10.13 -0.75 -13.87
C ASP A 120 8.79 -1.00 -14.56
N CYS A 121 7.68 -0.77 -13.87
CA CYS A 121 6.33 -0.97 -14.40
C CYS A 121 5.71 0.29 -15.01
N ASN A 122 6.46 1.39 -15.10
CA ASN A 122 5.98 2.68 -15.62
C ASN A 122 4.72 3.19 -14.91
N VAL A 123 4.65 3.05 -13.60
CA VAL A 123 3.57 3.56 -12.76
C VAL A 123 3.57 5.08 -12.83
N LYS A 124 2.40 5.68 -13.08
CA LYS A 124 2.29 7.13 -13.32
C LYS A 124 2.44 7.98 -12.06
N LYS A 125 2.03 7.45 -10.92
CA LYS A 125 2.08 8.16 -9.64
C LYS A 125 2.06 7.19 -8.47
N VAL A 126 2.88 7.49 -7.48
CA VAL A 126 2.87 6.84 -6.17
C VAL A 126 2.50 7.87 -5.11
N VAL A 127 1.54 7.53 -4.25
CA VAL A 127 1.20 8.31 -3.06
C VAL A 127 1.53 7.45 -1.84
N ALA A 128 2.52 7.85 -1.08
CA ALA A 128 2.93 7.18 0.15
C ALA A 128 2.37 7.92 1.37
N LEU A 129 1.75 7.17 2.29
CA LEU A 129 1.28 7.75 3.55
C LEU A 129 2.45 8.02 4.48
N SER A 130 2.51 9.21 5.04
CA SER A 130 3.46 9.59 6.06
C SER A 130 2.81 9.70 7.45
N THR A 131 3.50 10.30 8.39
CA THR A 131 3.08 10.49 9.78
C THR A 131 3.72 11.75 10.36
N ASP A 132 3.05 12.37 11.32
CA ASP A 132 3.60 13.45 12.15
C ASP A 132 4.89 13.03 12.87
N LYS A 133 5.03 11.74 13.21
CA LYS A 133 6.21 11.19 13.88
C LYS A 133 7.47 11.16 13.01
N ALA A 134 7.35 11.42 11.71
CA ALA A 134 8.49 11.59 10.81
C ALA A 134 9.14 12.99 10.94
N VAL A 135 8.43 13.94 11.54
CA VAL A 135 8.96 15.29 11.80
C VAL A 135 9.72 15.27 13.10
N ASN A 136 11.04 15.51 13.04
CA ASN A 136 11.92 15.47 14.21
C ASN A 136 11.73 14.17 15.05
N PRO A 137 12.00 12.98 14.47
CA PRO A 137 11.63 11.71 15.06
C PRO A 137 12.37 11.44 16.38
N VAL A 138 11.62 11.00 17.39
CA VAL A 138 12.11 10.61 18.72
C VAL A 138 12.02 9.11 18.98
N ASN A 139 11.61 8.34 17.98
CA ASN A 139 11.49 6.88 18.03
C ASN A 139 11.82 6.26 16.67
N LEU A 140 12.07 4.93 16.67
CA LEU A 140 12.46 4.21 15.46
C LEU A 140 11.38 4.27 14.37
N TYR A 141 10.10 4.13 14.73
CA TYR A 141 9.03 4.24 13.75
C TYR A 141 9.09 5.57 12.99
N GLY A 142 9.17 6.69 13.70
CA GLY A 142 9.31 8.02 13.10
C GLY A 142 10.56 8.12 12.23
N GLY A 143 11.71 7.61 12.72
CA GLY A 143 12.96 7.56 11.96
C GLY A 143 12.82 6.79 10.64
N THR A 144 12.22 5.60 10.67
CA THR A 144 12.00 4.81 9.44
C THR A 144 11.06 5.52 8.46
N LYS A 145 10.05 6.23 8.95
CA LYS A 145 9.12 6.97 8.10
C LYS A 145 9.77 8.22 7.50
N LEU A 146 10.64 8.91 8.24
CA LEU A 146 11.43 10.01 7.68
C LEU A 146 12.31 9.54 6.52
N VAL A 147 13.01 8.40 6.68
CA VAL A 147 13.83 7.82 5.61
C VAL A 147 12.94 7.46 4.40
N SER A 148 11.81 6.79 4.63
CA SER A 148 10.86 6.44 3.59
C SER A 148 10.37 7.68 2.81
N ASP A 149 10.01 8.76 3.49
CA ASP A 149 9.57 10.00 2.86
C ASP A 149 10.67 10.59 1.96
N LYS A 150 11.92 10.59 2.44
CA LYS A 150 13.08 11.06 1.64
C LYS A 150 13.29 10.21 0.40
N LEU A 151 13.15 8.87 0.51
CA LEU A 151 13.28 7.96 -0.63
C LEU A 151 12.21 8.25 -1.71
N PHE A 152 10.95 8.42 -1.33
CA PHE A 152 9.88 8.73 -2.28
C PHE A 152 10.06 10.11 -2.93
N ILE A 153 10.52 11.12 -2.18
CA ILE A 153 10.80 12.46 -2.72
C ILE A 153 11.97 12.40 -3.72
N ALA A 154 13.01 11.62 -3.41
CA ALA A 154 14.18 11.51 -4.29
C ALA A 154 13.93 10.69 -5.57
N ALA A 155 12.84 9.96 -5.64
CA ALA A 155 12.48 9.12 -6.79
C ALA A 155 11.71 9.86 -7.90
N ILE A 156 11.58 11.20 -7.79
CA ILE A 156 10.87 12.04 -8.76
C ILE A 156 11.72 12.28 -9.99
#